data_a28d0240a29ac88d55a4831b61f2e021
#
_entry.id   a28d0240a29ac88d55a4831b61f2e021
#
_cell.length_a   1.000
_cell.length_b   1.000
_cell.length_c   1.000
_cell.angle_alpha   90.00
_cell.angle_beta   90.00
_cell.angle_gamma   90.00
#
_symmetry.space_group_name_H-M   'P 1'
#
loop_
_entity.id
_entity.type
_entity.pdbx_description
1 polymer ?
#
loop_
_entity_poly.entity_id
_entity_poly.type
_entity_poly.pdbx_seq_one_letter_code
_entity_poly.pdbx_strand_id
1 'polypeptide(L)'
;HPDQSEQVPGMIERYTNVITKDGGQVHRLEDWGRRQLAYHINKVHKAHYILMNVEASNEAMEELTTTFRYNDAVIRNLVIRRDDVVTDESLIMKAEKEDRERKSRHQERQAPEGSQPPPEEAITDSDTLDDAGDSADSTDNNESSED
;
A
#
# COMPACT_ATOMS: atom_id res chain seq x y z
N HIS A 1 1.45 -9.75 -12.81
CA HIS A 1 1.71 -8.61 -13.68
C HIS A 1 1.59 -7.31 -12.90
N PRO A 2 2.49 -6.32 -13.05
CA PRO A 2 2.49 -5.12 -12.22
C PRO A 2 1.21 -4.29 -12.35
N ASP A 3 0.57 -4.31 -13.51
CA ASP A 3 -0.68 -3.56 -13.77
C ASP A 3 -1.90 -4.17 -13.06
N GLN A 4 -1.77 -5.43 -12.63
CA GLN A 4 -2.84 -6.14 -11.94
C GLN A 4 -2.57 -6.30 -10.43
N SER A 5 -1.69 -5.49 -9.88
CA SER A 5 -1.35 -5.52 -8.44
C SER A 5 -2.57 -5.30 -7.54
N GLU A 6 -3.58 -4.57 -7.99
CA GLU A 6 -4.82 -4.35 -7.25
C GLU A 6 -5.70 -5.60 -7.14
N GLN A 7 -5.55 -6.54 -8.08
CA GLN A 7 -6.31 -7.78 -8.09
C GLN A 7 -5.65 -8.89 -7.24
N VAL A 8 -4.44 -8.66 -6.75
CA VAL A 8 -3.65 -9.64 -6.00
C VAL A 8 -4.40 -10.19 -4.78
N PRO A 9 -5.07 -9.39 -3.93
CA PRO A 9 -5.82 -9.92 -2.79
C PRO A 9 -6.89 -10.95 -3.22
N GLY A 10 -7.68 -10.62 -4.24
CA GLY A 10 -8.71 -11.51 -4.76
C GLY A 10 -8.14 -12.77 -5.43
N MET A 11 -6.94 -12.68 -6.00
CA MET A 11 -6.23 -13.87 -6.53
C MET A 11 -5.77 -14.77 -5.40
N ILE A 12 -5.21 -14.21 -4.33
CA ILE A 12 -4.77 -14.94 -3.14
C ILE A 12 -5.95 -15.71 -2.52
N GLU A 13 -7.08 -15.03 -2.33
CA GLU A 13 -8.31 -15.68 -1.82
C GLU A 13 -8.75 -16.86 -2.69
N ARG A 14 -8.73 -16.68 -4.00
CA ARG A 14 -9.08 -17.75 -4.94
C ARG A 14 -8.15 -18.95 -4.82
N TYR A 15 -6.84 -18.73 -4.76
CA TYR A 15 -5.85 -19.79 -4.63
C TYR A 15 -5.93 -20.48 -3.26
N THR A 16 -6.15 -19.71 -2.20
CA THR A 16 -6.40 -20.27 -0.86
C THR A 16 -7.62 -21.16 -0.84
N ASN A 17 -8.71 -20.74 -1.50
CA ASN A 17 -9.93 -21.54 -1.60
C ASN A 17 -9.72 -22.87 -2.36
N VAL A 18 -8.92 -22.87 -3.43
CA VAL A 18 -8.56 -24.11 -4.16
C VAL A 18 -7.84 -25.09 -3.22
N ILE A 19 -6.88 -24.57 -2.42
CA ILE A 19 -6.10 -25.38 -1.49
C ILE A 19 -6.98 -25.95 -0.37
N THR A 20 -7.80 -25.10 0.27
CA THR A 20 -8.60 -25.45 1.44
C THR A 20 -9.80 -26.34 1.11
N LYS A 21 -10.33 -26.26 -0.12
CA LYS A 21 -11.45 -27.10 -0.60
C LYS A 21 -11.13 -28.59 -0.49
N ASP A 22 -9.89 -28.98 -0.76
CA ASP A 22 -9.44 -30.37 -0.71
C ASP A 22 -8.79 -30.73 0.65
N GLY A 23 -9.06 -29.94 1.69
CA GLY A 23 -8.52 -30.17 3.03
C GLY A 23 -7.06 -29.74 3.21
N GLY A 24 -6.51 -29.02 2.25
CA GLY A 24 -5.18 -28.43 2.37
C GLY A 24 -5.14 -27.23 3.31
N GLN A 25 -3.93 -26.79 3.66
CA GLN A 25 -3.70 -25.69 4.60
C GLN A 25 -2.64 -24.73 4.07
N VAL A 26 -2.86 -23.42 4.30
CA VAL A 26 -1.87 -22.39 4.03
C VAL A 26 -1.17 -22.05 5.35
N HIS A 27 0.12 -22.37 5.46
CA HIS A 27 0.93 -22.17 6.65
C HIS A 27 1.57 -20.79 6.69
N ARG A 28 1.94 -20.26 5.52
CA ARG A 28 2.54 -18.95 5.38
C ARG A 28 2.12 -18.29 4.07
N LEU A 29 1.76 -17.02 4.17
CA LEU A 29 1.47 -16.16 3.04
C LEU A 29 2.24 -14.85 3.22
N GLU A 30 3.06 -14.51 2.25
CA GLU A 30 3.79 -13.25 2.24
C GLU A 30 3.56 -12.52 0.92
N ASP A 31 3.17 -11.27 1.03
CA ASP A 31 3.12 -10.32 -0.08
C ASP A 31 4.37 -9.45 -0.05
N TRP A 32 5.27 -9.64 -1.01
CA TRP A 32 6.51 -8.87 -1.12
C TRP A 32 6.32 -7.60 -1.95
N GLY A 33 5.11 -7.35 -2.43
CA GLY A 33 4.80 -6.20 -3.25
C GLY A 33 5.47 -6.22 -4.63
N ARG A 34 5.53 -5.05 -5.26
CA ARG A 34 6.17 -4.88 -6.58
C ARG A 34 7.68 -4.77 -6.44
N ARG A 35 8.39 -5.73 -7.01
CA ARG A 35 9.87 -5.81 -7.01
C ARG A 35 10.42 -5.87 -8.42
N GLN A 36 11.65 -5.41 -8.59
CA GLN A 36 12.35 -5.52 -9.86
C GLN A 36 12.71 -6.97 -10.15
N LEU A 37 12.47 -7.40 -11.38
CA LEU A 37 12.86 -8.71 -11.87
C LEU A 37 14.39 -8.72 -12.15
N ALA A 38 15.03 -9.87 -11.94
CA ALA A 38 16.44 -10.06 -12.27
C ALA A 38 16.70 -9.98 -13.78
N TYR A 39 15.70 -10.31 -14.58
CA TYR A 39 15.69 -10.18 -16.04
C TYR A 39 14.27 -9.93 -16.53
N HIS A 40 14.15 -9.35 -17.72
CA HIS A 40 12.84 -9.02 -18.28
C HIS A 40 12.07 -10.26 -18.69
N ILE A 41 10.78 -10.29 -18.38
CA ILE A 41 9.84 -11.30 -18.83
C ILE A 41 8.75 -10.59 -19.62
N ASN A 42 8.55 -10.94 -20.89
CA ASN A 42 7.55 -10.30 -21.78
C ASN A 42 7.64 -8.76 -21.76
N LYS A 43 8.87 -8.20 -21.80
CA LYS A 43 9.15 -6.76 -21.73
C LYS A 43 8.80 -6.09 -20.39
N VAL A 44 8.38 -6.86 -19.39
CA VAL A 44 8.06 -6.39 -18.04
C VAL A 44 9.33 -6.40 -17.19
N HIS A 45 9.60 -5.30 -16.47
CA HIS A 45 10.79 -5.11 -15.63
C HIS A 45 10.51 -5.31 -14.14
N LYS A 46 9.26 -5.20 -13.72
CA LYS A 46 8.83 -5.34 -12.32
C LYS A 46 7.65 -6.29 -12.26
N ALA A 47 7.55 -7.05 -11.18
CA ALA A 47 6.42 -7.92 -10.92
C ALA A 47 5.99 -7.84 -9.46
N HIS A 48 4.75 -8.19 -9.19
CA HIS A 48 4.24 -8.39 -7.86
C HIS A 48 4.58 -9.81 -7.41
N TYR A 49 5.23 -9.97 -6.27
CA TYR A 49 5.69 -11.26 -5.74
C TYR A 49 4.83 -11.69 -4.57
N ILE A 50 4.37 -12.93 -4.64
CA ILE A 50 3.65 -13.61 -3.57
C ILE A 50 4.37 -14.91 -3.25
N LEU A 51 4.62 -15.16 -1.98
CA LEU A 51 5.13 -16.41 -1.45
C LEU A 51 4.03 -17.09 -0.64
N MET A 52 3.75 -18.35 -0.97
CA MET A 52 2.81 -19.18 -0.22
C MET A 52 3.49 -20.49 0.17
N ASN A 53 3.43 -20.84 1.44
CA ASN A 53 3.76 -22.19 1.91
C ASN A 53 2.47 -22.90 2.23
N VAL A 54 2.25 -23.97 1.52
CA VAL A 54 0.97 -24.70 1.57
C VAL A 54 1.20 -26.19 1.77
N GLU A 55 0.26 -26.81 2.43
CA GLU A 55 0.11 -28.25 2.48
C GLU A 55 -1.15 -28.59 1.70
N ALA A 56 -1.00 -29.37 0.64
CA ALA A 56 -2.10 -29.65 -0.26
C ALA A 56 -1.94 -31.03 -0.90
N SER A 57 -3.05 -31.61 -1.38
CA SER A 57 -3.03 -32.83 -2.17
C SER A 57 -2.39 -32.59 -3.54
N ASN A 58 -1.96 -33.66 -4.19
CA ASN A 58 -1.43 -33.55 -5.55
C ASN A 58 -2.50 -33.02 -6.53
N GLU A 59 -3.75 -33.37 -6.31
CA GLU A 59 -4.89 -32.93 -7.15
C GLU A 59 -5.09 -31.41 -7.03
N ALA A 60 -5.09 -30.88 -5.80
CA ALA A 60 -5.18 -29.44 -5.56
C ALA A 60 -3.99 -28.68 -6.17
N MET A 61 -2.78 -29.25 -6.11
CA MET A 61 -1.59 -28.64 -6.70
C MET A 61 -1.63 -28.64 -8.23
N GLU A 62 -2.19 -29.68 -8.85
CA GLU A 62 -2.40 -29.72 -10.31
C GLU A 62 -3.44 -28.68 -10.74
N GLU A 63 -4.57 -28.57 -10.01
CA GLU A 63 -5.59 -27.53 -10.26
C GLU A 63 -5.00 -26.13 -10.13
N LEU A 64 -4.23 -25.90 -9.07
CA LEU A 64 -3.57 -24.60 -8.83
C LEU A 64 -2.57 -24.26 -9.93
N THR A 65 -1.72 -25.21 -10.32
CA THR A 65 -0.72 -25.01 -11.39
C THR A 65 -1.40 -24.77 -12.73
N THR A 66 -2.49 -25.46 -13.00
CA THR A 66 -3.32 -25.26 -14.19
C THR A 66 -3.94 -23.87 -14.18
N THR A 67 -4.45 -23.43 -13.03
CA THR A 67 -4.99 -22.07 -12.86
C THR A 67 -3.91 -21.00 -13.13
N PHE A 68 -2.69 -21.19 -12.64
CA PHE A 68 -1.58 -20.27 -12.94
C PHE A 68 -1.25 -20.19 -14.42
N ARG A 69 -1.30 -21.33 -15.12
CA ARG A 69 -0.98 -21.40 -16.55
C ARG A 69 -1.95 -20.62 -17.43
N TYR A 70 -3.24 -20.60 -17.06
CA TYR A 70 -4.30 -19.94 -17.83
C TYR A 70 -4.63 -18.53 -17.34
N ASN A 71 -3.96 -18.06 -16.28
CA ASN A 71 -4.18 -16.72 -15.75
C ASN A 71 -3.12 -15.76 -16.27
N ASP A 72 -3.50 -14.87 -17.17
CA ASP A 72 -2.59 -13.87 -17.77
C ASP A 72 -2.01 -12.88 -16.73
N ALA A 73 -2.61 -12.80 -15.54
CA ALA A 73 -2.08 -12.00 -14.44
C ALA A 73 -0.80 -12.61 -13.86
N VAL A 74 -0.60 -13.92 -14.01
CA VAL A 74 0.56 -14.65 -13.50
C VAL A 74 1.64 -14.69 -14.58
N ILE A 75 2.71 -13.92 -14.41
CA ILE A 75 3.84 -13.90 -15.33
C ILE A 75 4.70 -15.16 -15.19
N ARG A 76 4.87 -15.62 -13.96
CA ARG A 76 5.69 -16.80 -13.64
C ARG A 76 5.23 -17.42 -12.33
N ASN A 77 5.28 -18.74 -12.27
CA ASN A 77 5.12 -19.50 -11.04
C ASN A 77 6.35 -20.41 -10.83
N LEU A 78 6.60 -20.76 -9.58
CA LEU A 78 7.61 -21.72 -9.18
C LEU A 78 7.06 -22.51 -8.00
N VAL A 79 6.95 -23.82 -8.17
CA VAL A 79 6.53 -24.75 -7.13
C VAL A 79 7.73 -25.57 -6.67
N ILE A 80 8.00 -25.56 -5.38
CA ILE A 80 9.10 -26.31 -4.76
C ILE A 80 8.53 -27.19 -3.67
N ARG A 81 8.74 -28.50 -3.77
CA ARG A 81 8.38 -29.42 -2.69
C ARG A 81 9.35 -29.28 -1.52
N ARG A 82 8.80 -29.22 -0.32
CA ARG A 82 9.55 -29.18 0.93
C ARG A 82 9.09 -30.35 1.81
N ASP A 83 10.00 -30.85 2.63
CA ASP A 83 9.70 -31.92 3.59
C ASP A 83 9.26 -31.32 4.94
N ASP A 84 9.66 -30.07 5.22
CA ASP A 84 9.36 -29.36 6.46
C ASP A 84 8.38 -28.21 6.22
N VAL A 85 7.52 -27.96 7.21
CA VAL A 85 6.65 -26.82 7.26
C VAL A 85 7.43 -25.60 7.72
N VAL A 86 7.57 -24.60 6.84
CA VAL A 86 8.24 -23.33 7.16
C VAL A 86 7.19 -22.26 7.42
N THR A 87 7.09 -21.81 8.67
CA THR A 87 6.17 -20.76 9.13
C THR A 87 6.85 -19.42 9.39
N ASP A 88 8.19 -19.43 9.56
CA ASP A 88 8.97 -18.24 9.85
C ASP A 88 8.96 -17.22 8.72
N GLU A 89 9.02 -15.94 9.06
CA GLU A 89 9.17 -14.87 8.07
C GLU A 89 10.43 -15.08 7.22
N SER A 90 10.29 -14.81 5.91
CA SER A 90 11.41 -14.87 4.98
C SER A 90 12.46 -13.78 5.29
N LEU A 91 13.69 -13.99 4.83
CA LEU A 91 14.77 -13.01 4.95
C LEU A 91 14.41 -11.68 4.27
N ILE A 92 13.61 -11.74 3.21
CA ILE A 92 13.15 -10.55 2.48
C ILE A 92 12.20 -9.72 3.35
N MET A 93 11.22 -10.36 3.99
CA MET A 93 10.28 -9.67 4.87
C MET A 93 10.97 -9.12 6.11
N LYS A 94 11.92 -9.85 6.69
CA LYS A 94 12.73 -9.37 7.82
C LYS A 94 13.52 -8.11 7.44
N ALA A 95 14.22 -8.14 6.30
CA ALA A 95 14.99 -7.00 5.81
C ALA A 95 14.11 -5.78 5.51
N GLU A 96 12.93 -5.99 4.92
CA GLU A 96 12.00 -4.90 4.61
C GLU A 96 11.42 -4.26 5.89
N LYS A 97 11.14 -5.08 6.90
CA LYS A 97 10.68 -4.62 8.21
C LYS A 97 11.74 -3.78 8.92
N GLU A 98 12.98 -4.24 8.92
CA GLU A 98 14.12 -3.50 9.48
C GLU A 98 14.36 -2.16 8.77
N ASP A 99 14.28 -2.14 7.43
CA ASP A 99 14.43 -0.91 6.66
C ASP A 99 13.28 0.07 6.90
N ARG A 100 12.07 -0.42 7.06
CA ARG A 100 10.91 0.39 7.41
C ARG A 100 11.04 1.02 8.79
N GLU A 101 11.47 0.24 9.78
CA GLU A 101 11.72 0.73 11.15
C GLU A 101 12.86 1.76 11.17
N ARG A 102 13.92 1.53 10.40
CA ARG A 102 15.03 2.49 10.29
C ARG A 102 14.57 3.82 9.69
N LYS A 103 13.73 3.76 8.64
CA LYS A 103 13.17 4.96 8.00
C LYS A 103 12.24 5.72 8.94
N SER A 104 11.36 5.03 9.69
CA SER A 104 10.46 5.68 10.63
C SER A 104 11.21 6.39 11.75
N ARG A 105 12.23 5.75 12.35
CA ARG A 105 13.10 6.37 13.36
C ARG A 105 13.88 7.58 12.84
N HIS A 106 14.28 7.54 11.57
CA HIS A 106 14.97 8.67 10.93
C HIS A 106 14.03 9.85 10.71
N GLN A 107 12.79 9.58 10.33
CA GLN A 107 11.76 10.58 10.11
C GLN A 107 11.30 11.24 11.43
N GLU A 108 11.18 10.48 12.52
CA GLU A 108 10.92 11.00 13.86
C GLU A 108 12.04 11.93 14.36
N ARG A 109 13.30 11.61 14.04
CA ARG A 109 14.45 12.46 14.41
C ARG A 109 14.57 13.73 13.58
N GLN A 110 13.94 13.79 12.41
CA GLN A 110 13.94 14.96 11.53
C GLN A 110 12.65 15.79 11.60
N ALA A 111 11.66 15.37 12.39
CA ALA A 111 10.53 16.23 12.70
C ALA A 111 11.04 17.44 13.49
N PRO A 112 10.88 18.68 13.02
CA PRO A 112 11.33 19.85 13.75
C PRO A 112 10.52 19.95 15.04
N GLU A 113 11.22 19.97 16.16
CA GLU A 113 10.73 20.39 17.47
C GLU A 113 10.35 21.87 17.38
N GLY A 114 9.11 22.17 17.00
CA GLY A 114 8.70 23.56 16.78
C GLY A 114 7.25 23.72 16.36
N SER A 115 6.33 23.27 17.20
CA SER A 115 4.97 23.80 17.22
C SER A 115 4.46 23.78 18.65
N GLN A 116 5.06 24.62 19.48
CA GLN A 116 4.35 25.10 20.66
C GLN A 116 3.25 26.02 20.16
N PRO A 117 1.99 25.82 20.58
CA PRO A 117 0.95 26.81 20.35
C PRO A 117 1.34 28.10 21.08
N PRO A 118 1.10 29.27 20.49
CA PRO A 118 1.38 30.53 21.16
C PRO A 118 0.56 30.63 22.44
N PRO A 119 1.10 31.22 23.53
CA PRO A 119 0.35 31.41 24.76
C PRO A 119 -0.82 32.35 24.50
N GLU A 120 -2.00 31.95 24.93
CA GLU A 120 -3.18 32.80 25.02
C GLU A 120 -2.86 34.03 25.85
N GLU A 121 -2.69 35.18 25.16
CA GLU A 121 -2.68 36.47 25.84
C GLU A 121 -4.09 36.81 26.30
N ALA A 122 -4.21 36.97 27.61
CA ALA A 122 -5.39 37.41 28.32
C ALA A 122 -5.86 38.75 27.77
N ILE A 123 -7.08 38.78 27.30
CA ILE A 123 -7.81 40.01 26.97
C ILE A 123 -8.24 40.63 28.27
N THR A 124 -7.58 41.74 28.67
CA THR A 124 -8.12 42.64 29.70
C THR A 124 -8.91 43.74 29.02
N ASP A 125 -10.19 43.78 29.42
CA ASP A 125 -11.12 44.85 29.18
C ASP A 125 -10.53 46.23 29.53
N SER A 126 -10.72 47.20 28.66
CA SER A 126 -11.03 48.57 29.07
C SER A 126 -11.67 49.35 27.92
N ASP A 127 -12.92 49.63 28.17
CA ASP A 127 -13.82 50.69 27.80
C ASP A 127 -13.15 51.94 27.26
N THR A 128 -13.67 52.48 26.14
CA THR A 128 -14.18 53.88 26.05
C THR A 128 -14.64 54.23 24.64
N LEU A 129 -15.76 54.78 24.65
CA LEU A 129 -16.64 55.47 23.72
C LEU A 129 -16.04 56.47 22.73
N ASP A 130 -16.90 56.74 21.73
CA ASP A 130 -17.15 57.93 20.88
C ASP A 130 -16.51 57.95 19.48
N ASP A 131 -17.31 58.14 18.55
CA ASP A 131 -18.07 59.17 17.86
C ASP A 131 -17.83 59.17 16.32
N ALA A 132 -18.95 59.13 15.66
CA ALA A 132 -19.41 59.78 14.42
C ALA A 132 -18.49 59.94 13.16
N GLY A 133 -19.15 59.66 12.06
CA GLY A 133 -18.98 60.44 10.80
C GLY A 133 -18.78 59.60 9.54
N ASP A 134 -19.80 59.28 8.90
CA ASP A 134 -20.45 59.84 7.69
C ASP A 134 -19.73 59.65 6.35
N SER A 135 -20.57 59.29 5.42
CA SER A 135 -20.59 59.52 3.97
C SER A 135 -19.76 58.61 3.03
N ALA A 136 -20.53 57.81 2.36
CA ALA A 136 -21.02 57.94 0.97
C ALA A 136 -19.95 57.74 -0.12
N ASP A 137 -20.28 56.90 -0.99
CA ASP A 137 -20.76 57.04 -2.35
C ASP A 137 -20.00 56.26 -3.43
N SER A 138 -20.77 55.57 -4.12
CA SER A 138 -20.88 55.42 -5.56
C SER A 138 -19.89 54.60 -6.38
N THR A 139 -20.53 53.64 -6.97
CA THR A 139 -20.64 53.37 -8.44
C THR A 139 -19.32 52.98 -9.13
N ASP A 140 -19.27 52.16 -10.05
CA ASP A 140 -20.18 51.64 -11.06
C ASP A 140 -19.40 50.75 -12.00
N ASN A 141 -20.07 49.78 -12.52
CA ASN A 141 -19.98 49.25 -13.90
C ASN A 141 -18.62 48.79 -14.49
N ASN A 142 -18.56 47.71 -15.09
CA ASN A 142 -19.12 47.30 -16.38
C ASN A 142 -18.27 46.18 -16.95
N GLU A 143 -18.87 45.12 -17.22
CA GLU A 143 -19.23 44.47 -18.52
C GLU A 143 -18.09 44.13 -19.49
N SER A 144 -18.21 42.88 -19.84
CA SER A 144 -18.16 42.28 -21.19
C SER A 144 -16.77 41.99 -21.75
N SER A 145 -16.59 40.91 -22.26
CA SER A 145 -17.03 40.02 -23.30
C SER A 145 -15.87 39.50 -24.11
N GLU A 146 -15.96 38.26 -24.43
CA GLU A 146 -15.69 37.57 -25.71
C GLU A 146 -14.32 37.80 -26.38
N ASP A 147 -13.55 36.70 -26.51
CA ASP A 147 -13.46 35.94 -27.75
C ASP A 147 -12.75 34.60 -27.54
#